data_aad40e207ff9409f225dd1aa0adb1fbb
#
_entry.id   aad40e207ff9409f225dd1aa0adb1fbb
#
_cell.length_a   1.000
_cell.length_b   1.000
_cell.length_c   1.000
_cell.angle_alpha   90.00
_cell.angle_beta   90.00
_cell.angle_gamma   90.00
#
_symmetry.space_group_name_H-M   'P 1'
#
loop_
_entity.id
_entity.type
_entity.pdbx_description
1 polymer ?
#
loop_
_entity_poly.entity_id
_entity_poly.type
_entity_poly.pdbx_seq_one_letter_code
_entity_poly.pdbx_strand_id
1 'polypeptide(L)'
;MFQKKPSASEVDGVQYRRAKLWQIICYACNAFVGMSVYSLIGMASYSASIGYGITTATVGLILMLARILDGFTDPMLAFVYDRVNTRFGKLRVLLISGYLIEAVGLLCMFNLCSSKGFGLPVFALTYIIYIIGYTVTNMTAQTLPAIMTNDPRQRPTIGVWSTALNYAVPMGMSMLIYTVILPKCGGTFNQDFLSTVCTIVLIIAGIGTLIVCAGISAYDKPENFEGTNKKHEPLKTADILEVLKHNKPLQCYIASNASDKLAQQVGSQAIINTMLNGILIGNMGLATTLGVISMVPSIFFAAFGAKYVGKKGSKKGIVTWTCISMAITSVLILFFIFTDTRQIGVMGSWNMIVYVLLTLLQNGSNMCITTSNTSYMADTIDYELDRSGRYIPAVVSGTYSLIDKLITSVAAVIATGAVAILGYTTTMPQPTDAYTSGIFWMTLAIKYCLPMLGWLITLMAMLGCPLTKEEMVNVQKRIADKKDALRHEVIAEHMQ
;
A
#
# COMPACT_ATOMS: atom_id res chain seq x y z
N MET A 1 -21.26 49.31 -15.72
CA MET A 1 -20.01 48.58 -15.45
C MET A 1 -20.38 47.15 -15.09
N PHE A 2 -20.38 46.22 -16.01
CA PHE A 2 -20.75 44.83 -15.75
C PHE A 2 -19.58 44.17 -15.01
N GLN A 3 -19.72 43.90 -13.72
CA GLN A 3 -18.79 43.06 -12.99
C GLN A 3 -18.80 41.66 -13.64
N LYS A 4 -17.68 41.30 -14.24
CA LYS A 4 -17.44 39.94 -14.76
C LYS A 4 -17.63 38.97 -13.58
N LYS A 5 -18.57 38.05 -13.67
CA LYS A 5 -18.71 36.98 -12.66
C LYS A 5 -17.33 36.34 -12.46
N PRO A 6 -16.86 36.22 -11.20
CA PRO A 6 -15.55 35.59 -10.96
C PRO A 6 -15.51 34.20 -11.60
N SER A 7 -14.41 33.86 -12.26
CA SER A 7 -14.24 32.53 -12.83
C SER A 7 -14.28 31.49 -11.71
N ALA A 8 -14.73 30.26 -11.99
CA ALA A 8 -14.81 29.18 -11.00
C ALA A 8 -13.44 28.85 -10.35
N SER A 9 -12.36 29.43 -10.87
CA SER A 9 -10.99 29.33 -10.36
C SER A 9 -10.58 30.47 -9.43
N GLU A 10 -11.39 31.55 -9.33
CA GLU A 10 -11.09 32.70 -8.50
C GLU A 10 -11.90 32.63 -7.20
N VAL A 11 -11.20 32.56 -6.06
CA VAL A 11 -11.79 32.49 -4.73
C VAL A 11 -10.97 33.39 -3.82
N ASP A 12 -11.65 34.25 -3.04
CA ASP A 12 -11.02 35.17 -2.12
C ASP A 12 -9.92 36.04 -2.77
N GLY A 13 -10.09 36.39 -4.06
CA GLY A 13 -9.12 37.20 -4.81
C GLY A 13 -7.87 36.44 -5.28
N VAL A 14 -7.82 35.16 -5.07
CA VAL A 14 -6.71 34.28 -5.50
C VAL A 14 -7.15 33.43 -6.68
N GLN A 15 -6.37 33.45 -7.77
CA GLN A 15 -6.57 32.53 -8.89
C GLN A 15 -5.90 31.20 -8.62
N TYR A 16 -6.72 30.13 -8.52
CA TYR A 16 -6.23 28.77 -8.36
C TYR A 16 -6.09 28.06 -9.72
N ARG A 17 -4.98 27.33 -9.88
CA ARG A 17 -4.81 26.41 -10.99
C ARG A 17 -5.66 25.17 -10.76
N ARG A 18 -6.57 24.88 -11.68
CA ARG A 18 -7.48 23.73 -11.62
C ARG A 18 -7.26 22.79 -12.80
N ALA A 19 -7.23 21.49 -12.52
CA ALA A 19 -7.21 20.44 -13.53
C ALA A 19 -8.63 20.17 -14.07
N LYS A 20 -8.74 19.86 -15.37
CA LYS A 20 -9.99 19.38 -15.96
C LYS A 20 -10.26 17.94 -15.47
N LEU A 21 -11.53 17.54 -15.38
CA LEU A 21 -11.90 16.22 -14.88
C LEU A 21 -11.23 15.07 -15.65
N TRP A 22 -11.18 15.17 -16.99
CA TRP A 22 -10.51 14.16 -17.81
C TRP A 22 -9.02 14.02 -17.49
N GLN A 23 -8.33 15.10 -17.13
CA GLN A 23 -6.92 15.09 -16.73
C GLN A 23 -6.74 14.41 -15.38
N ILE A 24 -7.69 14.61 -14.46
CA ILE A 24 -7.70 13.92 -13.16
C ILE A 24 -7.90 12.42 -13.37
N ILE A 25 -8.82 12.01 -14.26
CA ILE A 25 -9.04 10.61 -14.60
C ILE A 25 -7.79 10.02 -15.25
N CYS A 26 -7.17 10.72 -16.21
CA CYS A 26 -5.90 10.28 -16.82
C CYS A 26 -4.80 10.10 -15.77
N TYR A 27 -4.69 11.02 -14.82
CA TYR A 27 -3.75 10.85 -13.70
C TYR A 27 -4.09 9.61 -12.86
N ALA A 28 -5.37 9.40 -12.54
CA ALA A 28 -5.79 8.25 -11.75
C ALA A 28 -5.50 6.92 -12.47
N CYS A 29 -5.39 6.91 -13.82
CA CYS A 29 -4.92 5.75 -14.59
C CYS A 29 -3.48 5.33 -14.26
N ASN A 30 -2.74 6.10 -13.44
CA ASN A 30 -1.47 5.64 -12.85
C ASN A 30 -1.65 4.35 -12.04
N ALA A 31 -2.85 4.05 -11.55
CA ALA A 31 -3.17 2.77 -10.93
C ALA A 31 -2.91 1.58 -11.88
N PHE A 32 -3.09 1.73 -13.20
CA PHE A 32 -2.76 0.68 -14.18
C PHE A 32 -1.25 0.41 -14.23
N VAL A 33 -0.41 1.40 -13.94
CA VAL A 33 1.04 1.21 -13.84
C VAL A 33 1.38 0.49 -12.52
N GLY A 34 1.12 1.14 -11.39
CA GLY A 34 1.56 0.66 -10.09
C GLY A 34 0.86 -0.63 -9.63
N MET A 35 -0.47 -0.71 -9.76
CA MET A 35 -1.25 -1.83 -9.20
C MET A 35 -1.20 -3.08 -10.08
N SER A 36 -1.05 -2.95 -11.41
CA SER A 36 -0.86 -4.12 -12.28
C SER A 36 0.49 -4.76 -12.01
N VAL A 37 1.54 -3.96 -11.91
CA VAL A 37 2.88 -4.45 -11.57
C VAL A 37 2.93 -5.03 -10.16
N TYR A 38 2.23 -4.41 -9.19
CA TYR A 38 2.11 -4.96 -7.84
C TYR A 38 1.49 -6.37 -7.85
N SER A 39 0.47 -6.61 -8.70
CA SER A 39 -0.13 -7.95 -8.86
C SER A 39 0.85 -8.97 -9.44
N LEU A 40 1.70 -8.57 -10.41
CA LEU A 40 2.73 -9.43 -11.00
C LEU A 40 3.85 -9.72 -10.01
N ILE A 41 4.38 -8.71 -9.33
CA ILE A 41 5.51 -8.88 -8.39
C ILE A 41 5.12 -9.71 -7.17
N GLY A 42 3.83 -9.75 -6.83
CA GLY A 42 3.29 -10.69 -5.86
C GLY A 42 3.58 -12.17 -6.20
N MET A 43 3.85 -12.48 -7.47
CA MET A 43 4.21 -13.80 -7.97
C MET A 43 5.74 -13.99 -8.16
N ALA A 44 6.57 -13.03 -7.73
CA ALA A 44 8.02 -13.12 -7.88
C ALA A 44 8.63 -14.38 -7.23
N SER A 45 8.03 -14.87 -6.13
CA SER A 45 8.43 -16.12 -5.48
C SER A 45 8.25 -17.34 -6.38
N TYR A 46 7.18 -17.38 -7.16
CA TYR A 46 6.97 -18.44 -8.16
C TYR A 46 7.95 -18.34 -9.32
N SER A 47 8.21 -17.12 -9.82
CA SER A 47 9.23 -16.89 -10.85
C SER A 47 10.61 -17.34 -10.39
N ALA A 48 11.02 -17.00 -9.17
CA ALA A 48 12.30 -17.42 -8.60
C ALA A 48 12.44 -18.94 -8.50
N SER A 49 11.39 -19.62 -8.06
CA SER A 49 11.41 -21.09 -7.91
C SER A 49 11.32 -21.81 -9.25
N ILE A 50 10.34 -21.47 -10.10
CA ILE A 50 10.06 -22.15 -11.36
C ILE A 50 11.10 -21.78 -12.42
N GLY A 51 11.36 -20.47 -12.59
CA GLY A 51 12.23 -19.94 -13.63
C GLY A 51 13.72 -20.13 -13.34
N TYR A 52 14.13 -19.93 -12.09
CA TYR A 52 15.55 -19.91 -11.72
C TYR A 52 15.97 -21.09 -10.84
N GLY A 53 15.04 -21.92 -10.39
CA GLY A 53 15.33 -23.07 -9.54
C GLY A 53 15.86 -22.69 -8.14
N ILE A 54 15.52 -21.50 -7.64
CA ILE A 54 15.96 -21.01 -6.34
C ILE A 54 15.12 -21.67 -5.25
N THR A 55 15.76 -22.10 -4.15
CA THR A 55 15.06 -22.73 -3.03
C THR A 55 14.14 -21.73 -2.33
N THR A 56 13.03 -22.21 -1.81
CA THR A 56 11.95 -21.43 -1.22
C THR A 56 12.45 -20.49 -0.11
N ALA A 57 13.31 -20.97 0.79
CA ALA A 57 13.88 -20.17 1.87
C ALA A 57 14.77 -19.03 1.34
N THR A 58 15.59 -19.32 0.32
CA THR A 58 16.47 -18.33 -0.31
C THR A 58 15.66 -17.24 -1.03
N VAL A 59 14.54 -17.61 -1.67
CA VAL A 59 13.62 -16.64 -2.30
C VAL A 59 13.12 -15.63 -1.28
N GLY A 60 12.67 -16.08 -0.10
CA GLY A 60 12.20 -15.19 0.96
C GLY A 60 13.27 -14.20 1.40
N LEU A 61 14.51 -14.67 1.58
CA LEU A 61 15.63 -13.80 1.96
C LEU A 61 15.95 -12.75 0.89
N ILE A 62 15.94 -13.12 -0.39
CA ILE A 62 16.18 -12.18 -1.49
C ILE A 62 15.10 -11.09 -1.53
N LEU A 63 13.83 -11.50 -1.44
CA LEU A 63 12.71 -10.56 -1.45
C LEU A 63 12.73 -9.62 -0.24
N MET A 64 13.18 -10.12 0.92
CA MET A 64 13.40 -9.29 2.11
C MET A 64 14.52 -8.27 1.88
N LEU A 65 15.70 -8.72 1.44
CA LEU A 65 16.85 -7.85 1.19
C LEU A 65 16.52 -6.80 0.11
N ALA A 66 15.80 -7.19 -0.93
CA ALA A 66 15.36 -6.28 -1.98
C ALA A 66 14.40 -5.18 -1.46
N ARG A 67 13.49 -5.52 -0.55
CA ARG A 67 12.63 -4.53 0.13
C ARG A 67 13.39 -3.58 1.03
N ILE A 68 14.39 -4.08 1.73
CA ILE A 68 15.29 -3.24 2.53
C ILE A 68 16.06 -2.28 1.61
N LEU A 69 16.58 -2.79 0.49
CA LEU A 69 17.27 -1.98 -0.51
C LEU A 69 16.36 -0.86 -1.05
N ASP A 70 15.09 -1.16 -1.34
CA ASP A 70 14.08 -0.18 -1.77
C ASP A 70 13.97 1.01 -0.78
N GLY A 71 14.02 0.74 0.52
CA GLY A 71 14.04 1.78 1.55
C GLY A 71 15.25 2.72 1.48
N PHE A 72 16.40 2.23 1.01
CA PHE A 72 17.61 3.04 0.82
C PHE A 72 17.66 3.73 -0.55
N THR A 73 17.11 3.12 -1.58
CA THR A 73 17.11 3.70 -2.94
C THR A 73 16.17 4.89 -3.06
N ASP A 74 15.10 4.96 -2.29
CA ASP A 74 14.16 6.09 -2.30
C ASP A 74 14.85 7.45 -2.11
N PRO A 75 15.65 7.71 -1.06
CA PRO A 75 16.34 8.98 -0.88
C PRO A 75 17.39 9.27 -1.97
N MET A 76 18.06 8.22 -2.46
CA MET A 76 19.07 8.38 -3.52
C MET A 76 18.43 8.82 -4.85
N LEU A 77 17.31 8.21 -5.20
CA LEU A 77 16.58 8.53 -6.43
C LEU A 77 15.84 9.87 -6.33
N ALA A 78 15.41 10.30 -5.14
CA ALA A 78 14.89 11.64 -4.92
C ALA A 78 15.91 12.71 -5.32
N PHE A 79 17.18 12.50 -5.04
CA PHE A 79 18.27 13.40 -5.44
C PHE A 79 18.47 13.44 -6.97
N VAL A 80 18.32 12.30 -7.64
CA VAL A 80 18.36 12.24 -9.12
C VAL A 80 17.12 12.94 -9.70
N TYR A 81 15.95 12.69 -9.10
CA TYR A 81 14.68 13.30 -9.48
C TYR A 81 14.77 14.84 -9.53
N ASP A 82 15.41 15.46 -8.54
CA ASP A 82 15.50 16.92 -8.47
C ASP A 82 16.42 17.53 -9.54
N ARG A 83 17.35 16.76 -10.07
CA ARG A 83 18.30 17.23 -11.10
C ARG A 83 17.80 17.10 -12.54
N VAL A 84 16.76 16.29 -12.77
CA VAL A 84 16.20 16.12 -14.11
C VAL A 84 15.42 17.37 -14.49
N ASN A 85 15.86 18.04 -15.56
CA ASN A 85 15.13 19.12 -16.20
C ASN A 85 15.28 19.00 -17.73
N THR A 86 14.18 18.73 -18.43
CA THR A 86 14.22 18.47 -19.88
C THR A 86 13.19 19.31 -20.63
N ARG A 87 13.43 19.52 -21.93
CA ARG A 87 12.51 20.25 -22.83
C ARG A 87 11.16 19.53 -23.01
N PHE A 88 11.13 18.21 -22.82
CA PHE A 88 9.92 17.39 -22.95
C PHE A 88 9.08 17.33 -21.66
N GLY A 89 9.47 18.08 -20.64
CA GLY A 89 8.93 18.02 -19.28
C GLY A 89 9.79 17.15 -18.36
N LYS A 90 9.67 17.39 -17.07
CA LYS A 90 10.38 16.62 -16.03
C LYS A 90 9.67 15.31 -15.72
N LEU A 91 8.37 15.38 -15.49
CA LEU A 91 7.58 14.26 -14.98
C LEU A 91 7.32 13.20 -16.04
N ARG A 92 7.01 13.62 -17.27
CA ARG A 92 6.78 12.69 -18.39
C ARG A 92 8.02 11.87 -18.71
N VAL A 93 9.19 12.52 -18.75
CA VAL A 93 10.45 11.82 -19.01
C VAL A 93 10.75 10.82 -17.88
N LEU A 94 10.56 11.20 -16.62
CA LEU A 94 10.77 10.31 -15.49
C LEU A 94 9.77 9.14 -15.46
N LEU A 95 8.48 9.37 -15.77
CA LEU A 95 7.50 8.29 -15.88
C LEU A 95 7.84 7.29 -16.98
N ILE A 96 8.20 7.78 -18.18
CA ILE A 96 8.54 6.91 -19.31
C ILE A 96 9.84 6.16 -19.04
N SER A 97 10.90 6.84 -18.59
CA SER A 97 12.18 6.20 -18.31
C SER A 97 12.07 5.20 -17.14
N GLY A 98 11.34 5.57 -16.07
CA GLY A 98 11.07 4.67 -14.96
C GLY A 98 10.31 3.43 -15.40
N TYR A 99 9.24 3.59 -16.18
CA TYR A 99 8.49 2.47 -16.76
C TYR A 99 9.37 1.59 -17.68
N LEU A 100 10.22 2.15 -18.51
CA LEU A 100 11.10 1.38 -19.38
C LEU A 100 12.11 0.54 -18.58
N ILE A 101 12.73 1.13 -17.55
CA ILE A 101 13.64 0.40 -16.65
C ILE A 101 12.89 -0.72 -15.92
N GLU A 102 11.71 -0.42 -15.38
CA GLU A 102 10.85 -1.37 -14.72
C GLU A 102 10.43 -2.52 -15.66
N ALA A 103 10.01 -2.19 -16.87
CA ALA A 103 9.62 -3.17 -17.89
C ALA A 103 10.78 -4.10 -18.29
N VAL A 104 11.99 -3.56 -18.47
CA VAL A 104 13.18 -4.35 -18.77
C VAL A 104 13.47 -5.32 -17.62
N GLY A 105 13.45 -4.84 -16.37
CA GLY A 105 13.65 -5.69 -15.19
C GLY A 105 12.64 -6.84 -15.12
N LEU A 106 11.35 -6.55 -15.32
CA LEU A 106 10.28 -7.54 -15.29
C LEU A 106 10.33 -8.51 -16.48
N LEU A 107 10.57 -8.02 -17.70
CA LEU A 107 10.75 -8.89 -18.87
C LEU A 107 11.91 -9.85 -18.69
N CYS A 108 13.05 -9.38 -18.19
CA CYS A 108 14.18 -10.24 -17.91
C CYS A 108 13.81 -11.25 -16.81
N MET A 109 13.17 -10.81 -15.73
CA MET A 109 12.83 -11.67 -14.59
C MET A 109 11.84 -12.79 -14.94
N PHE A 110 10.79 -12.49 -15.70
CA PHE A 110 9.70 -13.42 -15.94
C PHE A 110 9.78 -14.16 -17.29
N ASN A 111 10.53 -13.62 -18.28
CA ASN A 111 10.57 -14.15 -19.64
C ASN A 111 12.01 -14.49 -20.09
N LEU A 112 12.85 -13.46 -20.31
CA LEU A 112 14.10 -13.63 -21.07
C LEU A 112 15.18 -14.38 -20.31
N CYS A 113 15.33 -14.10 -19.00
CA CYS A 113 16.35 -14.73 -18.17
C CYS A 113 15.78 -15.83 -17.27
N SER A 114 14.51 -16.19 -17.45
CA SER A 114 13.84 -17.22 -16.66
C SER A 114 14.33 -18.62 -17.08
N SER A 115 15.54 -18.95 -16.66
CA SER A 115 16.18 -20.24 -16.90
C SER A 115 16.95 -20.69 -15.66
N LYS A 116 16.85 -21.97 -15.33
CA LYS A 116 17.55 -22.59 -14.20
C LYS A 116 19.08 -22.45 -14.28
N GLY A 117 19.63 -22.23 -15.47
CA GLY A 117 21.06 -22.02 -15.67
C GLY A 117 21.58 -20.67 -15.14
N PHE A 118 20.72 -19.65 -15.02
CA PHE A 118 21.13 -18.34 -14.55
C PHE A 118 21.12 -18.21 -13.01
N GLY A 119 20.25 -18.92 -12.32
CA GLY A 119 20.18 -19.01 -10.86
C GLY A 119 19.97 -17.66 -10.14
N LEU A 120 20.38 -17.65 -8.87
CA LEU A 120 20.17 -16.54 -7.93
C LEU A 120 20.74 -15.19 -8.36
N PRO A 121 21.98 -15.07 -8.90
CA PRO A 121 22.55 -13.76 -9.19
C PRO A 121 21.77 -12.97 -10.23
N VAL A 122 21.29 -13.66 -11.28
CA VAL A 122 20.52 -13.02 -12.35
C VAL A 122 19.13 -12.62 -11.86
N PHE A 123 18.47 -13.47 -11.07
CA PHE A 123 17.21 -13.12 -10.45
C PHE A 123 17.33 -11.85 -9.57
N ALA A 124 18.36 -11.79 -8.70
CA ALA A 124 18.61 -10.65 -7.85
C ALA A 124 18.89 -9.38 -8.66
N LEU A 125 19.70 -9.47 -9.72
CA LEU A 125 20.01 -8.34 -10.59
C LEU A 125 18.75 -7.80 -11.29
N THR A 126 17.94 -8.69 -11.89
CA THR A 126 16.69 -8.28 -12.57
C THR A 126 15.68 -7.68 -11.60
N TYR A 127 15.64 -8.18 -10.37
CA TYR A 127 14.81 -7.62 -9.31
C TYR A 127 15.26 -6.21 -8.89
N ILE A 128 16.59 -5.97 -8.79
CA ILE A 128 17.14 -4.63 -8.50
C ILE A 128 16.81 -3.64 -9.63
N ILE A 129 16.93 -4.06 -10.90
CA ILE A 129 16.55 -3.21 -12.05
C ILE A 129 15.07 -2.84 -11.96
N TYR A 130 14.20 -3.80 -11.64
CA TYR A 130 12.78 -3.54 -11.40
C TYR A 130 12.57 -2.50 -10.30
N ILE A 131 13.21 -2.66 -9.13
CA ILE A 131 13.06 -1.73 -7.98
C ILE A 131 13.41 -0.30 -8.41
N ILE A 132 14.54 -0.10 -9.10
CA ILE A 132 14.97 1.23 -9.55
C ILE A 132 13.90 1.87 -10.43
N GLY A 133 13.37 1.15 -11.42
CA GLY A 133 12.29 1.62 -12.26
C GLY A 133 11.02 1.96 -11.49
N TYR A 134 10.59 1.04 -10.62
CA TYR A 134 9.42 1.21 -9.75
C TYR A 134 9.53 2.44 -8.84
N THR A 135 10.70 2.66 -8.21
CA THR A 135 10.88 3.83 -7.34
C THR A 135 10.77 5.13 -8.14
N VAL A 136 11.35 5.21 -9.33
CA VAL A 136 11.25 6.40 -10.20
C VAL A 136 9.80 6.66 -10.60
N THR A 137 9.05 5.66 -11.04
CA THR A 137 7.63 5.81 -11.41
C THR A 137 6.77 6.21 -10.22
N ASN A 138 6.95 5.55 -9.08
CA ASN A 138 6.17 5.79 -7.86
C ASN A 138 6.40 7.20 -7.29
N MET A 139 7.65 7.64 -7.16
CA MET A 139 7.99 8.99 -6.70
C MET A 139 7.39 10.05 -7.61
N THR A 140 7.50 9.86 -8.93
CA THR A 140 6.93 10.78 -9.91
C THR A 140 5.41 10.84 -9.78
N ALA A 141 4.74 9.71 -9.64
CA ALA A 141 3.29 9.64 -9.47
C ALA A 141 2.80 10.36 -8.21
N GLN A 142 3.54 10.28 -7.11
CA GLN A 142 3.18 10.95 -5.85
C GLN A 142 3.28 12.48 -5.93
N THR A 143 4.13 13.04 -6.79
CA THR A 143 4.28 14.49 -6.95
C THR A 143 3.25 15.12 -7.88
N LEU A 144 2.63 14.33 -8.78
CA LEU A 144 1.68 14.80 -9.79
C LEU A 144 0.49 15.60 -9.23
N PRO A 145 -0.20 15.18 -8.17
CA PRO A 145 -1.35 15.91 -7.64
C PRO A 145 -1.04 17.35 -7.25
N ALA A 146 0.14 17.58 -6.67
CA ALA A 146 0.58 18.91 -6.23
C ALA A 146 0.83 19.86 -7.42
N ILE A 147 1.25 19.29 -8.56
CA ILE A 147 1.53 20.07 -9.78
C ILE A 147 0.27 20.30 -10.60
N MET A 148 -0.67 19.34 -10.60
CA MET A 148 -1.92 19.46 -11.35
C MET A 148 -2.85 20.53 -10.79
N THR A 149 -2.95 20.66 -9.46
CA THR A 149 -3.82 21.66 -8.83
C THR A 149 -3.25 22.19 -7.52
N ASN A 150 -3.36 23.50 -7.35
CA ASN A 150 -3.14 24.17 -6.06
C ASN A 150 -4.46 24.53 -5.35
N ASP A 151 -5.62 24.20 -5.96
CA ASP A 151 -6.94 24.44 -5.34
C ASP A 151 -7.23 23.37 -4.26
N PRO A 152 -7.31 23.75 -2.97
CA PRO A 152 -7.61 22.82 -1.88
C PRO A 152 -8.96 22.10 -2.04
N ARG A 153 -9.91 22.68 -2.78
CA ARG A 153 -11.25 22.12 -3.01
C ARG A 153 -11.22 21.01 -4.06
N GLN A 154 -10.24 21.03 -4.96
CA GLN A 154 -10.14 20.02 -6.04
C GLN A 154 -9.26 18.84 -5.65
N ARG A 155 -8.31 19.00 -4.71
CA ARG A 155 -7.44 17.91 -4.24
C ARG A 155 -8.20 16.65 -3.77
N PRO A 156 -9.32 16.77 -3.02
CA PRO A 156 -10.11 15.60 -2.64
C PRO A 156 -10.65 14.83 -3.85
N THR A 157 -11.03 15.51 -4.94
CA THR A 157 -11.53 14.86 -6.17
C THR A 157 -10.45 14.00 -6.82
N ILE A 158 -9.18 14.46 -6.83
CA ILE A 158 -8.05 13.63 -7.29
C ILE A 158 -7.92 12.38 -6.42
N GLY A 159 -8.01 12.55 -5.11
CA GLY A 159 -7.96 11.43 -4.16
C GLY A 159 -9.06 10.39 -4.40
N VAL A 160 -10.30 10.82 -4.64
CA VAL A 160 -11.43 9.92 -4.91
C VAL A 160 -11.18 9.07 -6.16
N TRP A 161 -10.80 9.69 -7.29
CA TRP A 161 -10.54 8.97 -8.54
C TRP A 161 -9.34 8.03 -8.43
N SER A 162 -8.25 8.49 -7.80
CA SER A 162 -7.08 7.64 -7.56
C SER A 162 -7.43 6.45 -6.68
N THR A 163 -8.16 6.64 -5.60
CA THR A 163 -8.57 5.56 -4.71
C THR A 163 -9.47 4.57 -5.45
N ALA A 164 -10.45 5.05 -6.23
CA ALA A 164 -11.34 4.17 -6.98
C ALA A 164 -10.57 3.26 -7.95
N LEU A 165 -9.61 3.80 -8.70
CA LEU A 165 -8.81 2.99 -9.62
C LEU A 165 -7.76 2.13 -8.91
N ASN A 166 -7.18 2.58 -7.80
CA ASN A 166 -6.28 1.76 -6.99
C ASN A 166 -6.95 0.50 -6.40
N TYR A 167 -8.28 0.52 -6.24
CA TYR A 167 -9.04 -0.69 -5.88
C TYR A 167 -9.52 -1.46 -7.11
N ALA A 168 -10.04 -0.78 -8.13
CA ALA A 168 -10.61 -1.44 -9.30
C ALA A 168 -9.56 -2.21 -10.13
N VAL A 169 -8.35 -1.65 -10.30
CA VAL A 169 -7.30 -2.26 -11.12
C VAL A 169 -6.79 -3.58 -10.56
N PRO A 170 -6.37 -3.69 -9.28
CA PRO A 170 -5.93 -4.99 -8.74
C PRO A 170 -7.03 -6.05 -8.81
N MET A 171 -8.28 -5.66 -8.64
CA MET A 171 -9.42 -6.57 -8.75
C MET A 171 -9.59 -7.08 -10.18
N GLY A 172 -9.60 -6.19 -11.15
CA GLY A 172 -9.65 -6.55 -12.57
C GLY A 172 -8.47 -7.42 -12.99
N MET A 173 -7.26 -7.10 -12.51
CA MET A 173 -6.07 -7.90 -12.75
C MET A 173 -6.16 -9.29 -12.12
N SER A 174 -6.59 -9.40 -10.88
CA SER A 174 -6.79 -10.68 -10.23
C SER A 174 -7.84 -11.53 -10.95
N MET A 175 -8.95 -10.91 -11.38
CA MET A 175 -9.97 -11.59 -12.17
C MET A 175 -9.38 -12.12 -13.49
N LEU A 176 -8.66 -11.30 -14.23
CA LEU A 176 -8.00 -11.67 -15.48
C LEU A 176 -7.00 -12.82 -15.26
N ILE A 177 -6.16 -12.72 -14.26
CA ILE A 177 -5.09 -13.68 -13.96
C ILE A 177 -5.68 -15.03 -13.55
N TYR A 178 -6.55 -15.05 -12.55
CA TYR A 178 -7.00 -16.31 -11.92
C TYR A 178 -8.20 -16.97 -12.60
N THR A 179 -9.08 -16.21 -13.28
CA THR A 179 -10.26 -16.79 -13.94
C THR A 179 -10.09 -16.97 -15.44
N VAL A 180 -9.19 -16.22 -16.10
CA VAL A 180 -8.99 -16.31 -17.54
C VAL A 180 -7.65 -16.95 -17.91
N ILE A 181 -6.53 -16.43 -17.36
CA ILE A 181 -5.19 -16.88 -17.78
C ILE A 181 -4.84 -18.21 -17.13
N LEU A 182 -5.03 -18.37 -15.83
CA LEU A 182 -4.65 -19.57 -15.09
C LEU A 182 -5.32 -20.84 -15.64
N PRO A 183 -6.63 -20.89 -15.94
CA PRO A 183 -7.24 -22.07 -16.54
C PRO A 183 -6.69 -22.40 -17.93
N LYS A 184 -6.33 -21.40 -18.75
CA LYS A 184 -5.76 -21.59 -20.08
C LYS A 184 -4.34 -22.18 -20.02
N CYS A 185 -3.62 -21.96 -18.93
CA CYS A 185 -2.28 -22.50 -18.69
C CYS A 185 -2.28 -23.81 -17.89
N GLY A 186 -3.40 -24.54 -17.88
CA GLY A 186 -3.53 -25.84 -17.22
C GLY A 186 -3.81 -25.80 -15.72
N GLY A 187 -4.24 -24.65 -15.19
CA GLY A 187 -4.62 -24.48 -13.78
C GLY A 187 -3.46 -24.47 -12.79
N THR A 188 -2.21 -24.50 -13.28
CA THR A 188 -0.98 -24.50 -12.47
C THR A 188 -0.12 -23.28 -12.77
N PHE A 189 0.66 -22.84 -11.79
CA PHE A 189 1.67 -21.81 -12.00
C PHE A 189 2.88 -22.46 -12.68
N ASN A 190 2.99 -22.24 -13.98
CA ASN A 190 4.09 -22.67 -14.81
C ASN A 190 4.76 -21.47 -15.51
N GLN A 191 5.85 -21.71 -16.24
CA GLN A 191 6.59 -20.63 -16.89
C GLN A 191 5.74 -19.91 -17.94
N ASP A 192 4.90 -20.62 -18.70
CA ASP A 192 4.02 -20.04 -19.72
C ASP A 192 2.97 -19.10 -19.08
N PHE A 193 2.41 -19.51 -17.93
CA PHE A 193 1.52 -18.67 -17.16
C PHE A 193 2.19 -17.37 -16.72
N LEU A 194 3.37 -17.47 -16.08
CA LEU A 194 4.11 -16.30 -15.57
C LEU A 194 4.51 -15.34 -16.69
N SER A 195 4.98 -15.89 -17.81
CA SER A 195 5.36 -15.14 -19.01
C SER A 195 4.17 -14.42 -19.64
N THR A 196 3.02 -15.09 -19.74
CA THR A 196 1.78 -14.51 -20.27
C THR A 196 1.27 -13.37 -19.38
N VAL A 197 1.23 -13.59 -18.07
CA VAL A 197 0.83 -12.55 -17.10
C VAL A 197 1.76 -11.35 -17.18
N CYS A 198 3.08 -11.57 -17.23
CA CYS A 198 4.06 -10.49 -17.36
C CYS A 198 3.82 -9.65 -18.62
N THR A 199 3.64 -10.31 -19.77
CA THR A 199 3.42 -9.61 -21.04
C THR A 199 2.16 -8.74 -21.00
N ILE A 200 1.05 -9.28 -20.48
CA ILE A 200 -0.22 -8.56 -20.38
C ILE A 200 -0.10 -7.37 -19.41
N VAL A 201 0.52 -7.59 -18.24
CA VAL A 201 0.76 -6.52 -17.24
C VAL A 201 1.56 -5.39 -17.83
N LEU A 202 2.65 -5.69 -18.55
CA LEU A 202 3.49 -4.67 -19.17
C LEU A 202 2.75 -3.87 -20.24
N ILE A 203 1.93 -4.52 -21.08
CA ILE A 203 1.09 -3.82 -22.04
C ILE A 203 0.12 -2.86 -21.33
N ILE A 204 -0.57 -3.33 -20.31
CA ILE A 204 -1.52 -2.51 -19.54
C ILE A 204 -0.80 -1.34 -18.86
N ALA A 205 0.34 -1.59 -18.22
CA ALA A 205 1.14 -0.55 -17.56
C ALA A 205 1.68 0.47 -18.57
N GLY A 206 2.13 0.02 -19.75
CA GLY A 206 2.58 0.89 -20.84
C GLY A 206 1.49 1.81 -21.37
N ILE A 207 0.31 1.26 -21.63
CA ILE A 207 -0.86 2.05 -22.02
C ILE A 207 -1.23 3.04 -20.89
N GLY A 208 -1.23 2.60 -19.65
CA GLY A 208 -1.47 3.47 -18.48
C GLY A 208 -0.48 4.62 -18.40
N THR A 209 0.81 4.35 -18.59
CA THR A 209 1.87 5.38 -18.61
C THR A 209 1.63 6.42 -19.71
N LEU A 210 1.26 6.01 -20.93
CA LEU A 210 0.96 6.91 -22.02
C LEU A 210 -0.27 7.79 -21.74
N ILE A 211 -1.33 7.22 -21.14
CA ILE A 211 -2.54 7.95 -20.75
C ILE A 211 -2.19 9.02 -19.70
N VAL A 212 -1.40 8.64 -18.67
CA VAL A 212 -0.95 9.58 -17.63
C VAL A 212 -0.13 10.71 -18.27
N CYS A 213 0.85 10.39 -19.11
CA CYS A 213 1.67 11.39 -19.81
C CYS A 213 0.84 12.36 -20.65
N ALA A 214 -0.20 11.88 -21.34
CA ALA A 214 -1.12 12.72 -22.08
C ALA A 214 -1.90 13.67 -21.17
N GLY A 215 -2.43 13.17 -20.04
CA GLY A 215 -3.21 13.96 -19.08
C GLY A 215 -2.42 15.07 -18.40
N ILE A 216 -1.14 14.81 -18.07
CA ILE A 216 -0.28 15.76 -17.36
C ILE A 216 0.47 16.73 -18.29
N SER A 217 0.41 16.55 -19.59
CA SER A 217 1.20 17.30 -20.58
C SER A 217 1.07 18.83 -20.45
N ALA A 218 -0.11 19.32 -20.06
CA ALA A 218 -0.37 20.73 -19.86
C ALA A 218 0.31 21.33 -18.62
N TYR A 219 0.64 20.51 -17.62
CA TYR A 219 1.19 20.91 -16.32
C TYR A 219 2.69 20.68 -16.20
N ASP A 220 3.23 19.75 -16.97
CA ASP A 220 4.63 19.37 -16.95
C ASP A 220 5.48 20.33 -17.82
N LYS A 221 5.54 21.58 -17.34
CA LYS A 221 6.32 22.65 -17.97
C LYS A 221 7.39 23.14 -17.00
N PRO A 222 8.59 23.55 -17.49
CA PRO A 222 9.67 24.05 -16.62
C PRO A 222 9.23 25.18 -15.69
N GLU A 223 8.39 26.08 -16.18
CA GLU A 223 7.86 27.23 -15.44
C GLU A 223 7.11 26.85 -14.13
N ASN A 224 6.51 25.66 -14.10
CA ASN A 224 5.78 25.16 -12.93
C ASN A 224 6.70 24.61 -11.83
N PHE A 225 7.98 24.43 -12.11
CA PHE A 225 9.00 23.92 -11.18
C PHE A 225 9.94 25.03 -10.71
N GLU A 226 9.87 26.22 -11.29
CA GLU A 226 10.62 27.40 -10.85
C GLU A 226 10.11 27.84 -9.48
N GLY A 227 11.00 27.91 -8.49
CA GLY A 227 10.67 28.27 -7.11
C GLY A 227 10.40 27.13 -6.15
N THR A 228 10.31 25.86 -6.61
CA THR A 228 10.21 24.68 -5.72
C THR A 228 11.57 24.24 -5.17
N ASN A 229 12.66 24.81 -5.64
CA ASN A 229 14.04 24.56 -5.17
C ASN A 229 14.38 25.22 -3.80
N LYS A 230 13.39 25.55 -2.97
CA LYS A 230 13.69 25.72 -1.55
C LYS A 230 14.16 24.38 -1.03
N LYS A 231 15.47 24.33 -0.70
CA LYS A 231 16.13 23.19 -0.07
C LYS A 231 15.20 22.64 1.03
N HIS A 232 14.49 21.55 0.73
CA HIS A 232 14.04 20.70 1.80
C HIS A 232 15.31 20.26 2.50
N GLU A 233 15.53 20.73 3.71
CA GLU A 233 16.63 20.20 4.51
C GLU A 233 16.42 18.69 4.55
N PRO A 234 17.42 17.90 4.13
CA PRO A 234 17.28 16.46 4.14
C PRO A 234 17.00 16.05 5.59
N LEU A 235 16.06 15.13 5.75
CA LEU A 235 15.78 14.48 7.04
C LEU A 235 17.09 14.07 7.69
N LYS A 236 17.46 14.75 8.76
CA LYS A 236 18.66 14.38 9.53
C LYS A 236 18.32 13.13 10.33
N THR A 237 19.19 12.13 10.30
CA THR A 237 19.04 10.92 11.11
C THR A 237 18.86 11.22 12.59
N ALA A 238 19.45 12.33 13.07
CA ALA A 238 19.27 12.82 14.41
C ALA A 238 17.81 13.23 14.73
N ASP A 239 17.12 13.90 13.80
CA ASP A 239 15.72 14.28 14.00
C ASP A 239 14.80 13.04 14.06
N ILE A 240 15.07 12.01 13.22
CA ILE A 240 14.37 10.74 13.25
C ILE A 240 14.53 10.05 14.60
N LEU A 241 15.75 9.96 15.10
CA LEU A 241 16.05 9.34 16.40
C LEU A 241 15.44 10.12 17.57
N GLU A 242 15.46 11.45 17.51
CA GLU A 242 14.86 12.31 18.53
C GLU A 242 13.35 12.09 18.61
N VAL A 243 12.65 12.14 17.47
CA VAL A 243 11.21 11.92 17.39
C VAL A 243 10.85 10.50 17.84
N LEU A 244 11.59 9.49 17.37
CA LEU A 244 11.36 8.10 17.75
C LEU A 244 11.52 7.88 19.26
N LYS A 245 12.52 8.50 19.90
CA LYS A 245 12.80 8.32 21.32
C LYS A 245 11.81 9.05 22.24
N HIS A 246 11.31 10.21 21.83
CA HIS A 246 10.54 11.07 22.73
C HIS A 246 9.06 11.17 22.39
N ASN A 247 8.63 10.77 21.19
CA ASN A 247 7.21 10.77 20.81
C ASN A 247 6.57 9.43 21.14
N LYS A 248 6.06 9.29 22.36
CA LYS A 248 5.41 8.07 22.85
C LYS A 248 4.17 7.65 22.02
N PRO A 249 3.26 8.56 21.60
CA PRO A 249 2.20 8.22 20.65
C PRO A 249 2.70 7.60 19.36
N LEU A 250 3.81 8.10 18.78
CA LEU A 250 4.41 7.54 17.57
C LEU A 250 4.95 6.13 17.81
N GLN A 251 5.60 5.87 18.95
CA GLN A 251 6.06 4.52 19.30
C GLN A 251 4.89 3.53 19.38
N CYS A 252 3.79 3.93 20.03
CA CYS A 252 2.57 3.12 20.10
C CYS A 252 1.96 2.88 18.71
N TYR A 253 1.96 3.91 17.84
CA TYR A 253 1.48 3.80 16.48
C TYR A 253 2.32 2.84 15.63
N ILE A 254 3.64 2.94 15.73
CA ILE A 254 4.56 2.03 15.03
C ILE A 254 4.32 0.59 15.46
N ALA A 255 4.29 0.32 16.77
CA ALA A 255 4.04 -1.03 17.28
C ALA A 255 2.70 -1.60 16.81
N SER A 256 1.64 -0.79 16.83
CA SER A 256 0.30 -1.17 16.39
C SER A 256 0.23 -1.40 14.89
N ASN A 257 0.55 -0.37 14.10
CA ASN A 257 0.28 -0.38 12.66
C ASN A 257 1.28 -1.23 11.88
N ALA A 258 2.56 -1.27 12.30
CA ALA A 258 3.55 -2.10 11.63
C ALA A 258 3.33 -3.60 11.87
N SER A 259 2.86 -4.01 13.07
CA SER A 259 2.50 -5.41 13.33
C SER A 259 1.28 -5.86 12.52
N ASP A 260 0.27 -5.00 12.40
CA ASP A 260 -0.92 -5.27 11.58
C ASP A 260 -0.56 -5.34 10.08
N LYS A 261 0.22 -4.40 9.58
CA LYS A 261 0.69 -4.41 8.19
C LYS A 261 1.58 -5.61 7.88
N LEU A 262 2.48 -6.02 8.79
CA LEU A 262 3.27 -7.23 8.61
C LEU A 262 2.38 -8.43 8.38
N ALA A 263 1.38 -8.63 9.23
CA ALA A 263 0.44 -9.74 9.10
C ALA A 263 -0.37 -9.67 7.79
N GLN A 264 -0.82 -8.48 7.38
CA GLN A 264 -1.49 -8.26 6.10
C GLN A 264 -0.57 -8.59 4.93
N GLN A 265 0.68 -8.15 4.95
CA GLN A 265 1.67 -8.42 3.89
C GLN A 265 1.99 -9.92 3.77
N VAL A 266 2.12 -10.63 4.89
CA VAL A 266 2.28 -12.10 4.87
C VAL A 266 1.05 -12.76 4.27
N GLY A 267 -0.14 -12.40 4.75
CA GLY A 267 -1.41 -12.97 4.29
C GLY A 267 -1.78 -12.63 2.83
N SER A 268 -1.20 -11.58 2.24
CA SER A 268 -1.39 -11.18 0.84
C SER A 268 -0.43 -11.85 -0.13
N GLN A 269 0.60 -12.56 0.35
CA GLN A 269 1.52 -13.29 -0.53
C GLN A 269 0.78 -14.31 -1.39
N ALA A 270 1.18 -14.42 -2.67
CA ALA A 270 0.56 -15.36 -3.61
C ALA A 270 0.57 -16.79 -3.09
N ILE A 271 1.65 -17.19 -2.42
CA ILE A 271 1.82 -18.52 -1.81
C ILE A 271 0.69 -18.80 -0.81
N ILE A 272 0.41 -17.87 0.11
CA ILE A 272 -0.63 -18.04 1.13
C ILE A 272 -2.03 -18.04 0.51
N ASN A 273 -2.25 -17.19 -0.50
CA ASN A 273 -3.49 -17.19 -1.25
C ASN A 273 -3.70 -18.49 -2.04
N THR A 274 -2.64 -19.09 -2.60
CA THR A 274 -2.68 -20.39 -3.27
C THR A 274 -3.04 -21.50 -2.28
N MET A 275 -2.44 -21.52 -1.11
CA MET A 275 -2.78 -22.51 -0.07
C MET A 275 -4.26 -22.39 0.34
N LEU A 276 -4.75 -21.19 0.62
CA LEU A 276 -6.14 -20.99 1.04
C LEU A 276 -7.14 -21.26 -0.09
N ASN A 277 -7.02 -20.54 -1.21
CA ASN A 277 -8.05 -20.53 -2.25
C ASN A 277 -7.86 -21.68 -3.25
N GLY A 278 -6.59 -22.07 -3.54
CA GLY A 278 -6.28 -23.18 -4.45
C GLY A 278 -6.42 -24.54 -3.78
N ILE A 279 -5.69 -24.76 -2.69
CA ILE A 279 -5.59 -26.09 -2.08
C ILE A 279 -6.74 -26.37 -1.12
N LEU A 280 -7.03 -25.48 -0.17
CA LEU A 280 -8.07 -25.70 0.83
C LEU A 280 -9.48 -25.57 0.25
N ILE A 281 -9.78 -24.45 -0.38
CA ILE A 281 -11.11 -24.13 -0.92
C ILE A 281 -11.32 -24.78 -2.31
N GLY A 282 -10.25 -24.89 -3.10
CA GLY A 282 -10.30 -25.45 -4.46
C GLY A 282 -10.89 -24.48 -5.50
N ASN A 283 -10.94 -23.19 -5.22
CA ASN A 283 -11.48 -22.17 -6.10
C ASN A 283 -10.70 -20.85 -6.02
N MET A 284 -9.70 -20.69 -6.88
CA MET A 284 -8.89 -19.45 -6.96
C MET A 284 -9.72 -18.23 -7.37
N GLY A 285 -10.78 -18.41 -8.16
CA GLY A 285 -11.66 -17.32 -8.60
C GLY A 285 -12.50 -16.72 -7.47
N LEU A 286 -12.76 -17.48 -6.40
CA LEU A 286 -13.55 -17.01 -5.26
C LEU A 286 -12.87 -15.84 -4.54
N ALA A 287 -11.55 -15.87 -4.39
CA ALA A 287 -10.79 -14.76 -3.79
C ALA A 287 -11.00 -13.45 -4.56
N THR A 288 -10.99 -13.53 -5.88
CA THR A 288 -11.22 -12.38 -6.76
C THR A 288 -12.65 -11.86 -6.65
N THR A 289 -13.62 -12.78 -6.70
CA THR A 289 -15.05 -12.44 -6.56
C THR A 289 -15.33 -11.77 -5.20
N LEU A 290 -14.72 -12.28 -4.11
CA LEU A 290 -14.78 -11.67 -2.79
C LEU A 290 -14.18 -10.27 -2.77
N GLY A 291 -13.05 -10.05 -3.42
CA GLY A 291 -12.45 -8.72 -3.57
C GLY A 291 -13.44 -7.73 -4.19
N VAL A 292 -14.06 -8.12 -5.30
CA VAL A 292 -15.07 -7.29 -6.00
C VAL A 292 -16.28 -6.99 -5.10
N ILE A 293 -16.88 -8.01 -4.51
CA ILE A 293 -18.06 -7.86 -3.65
C ILE A 293 -17.75 -7.02 -2.41
N SER A 294 -16.53 -7.13 -1.86
CA SER A 294 -16.10 -6.39 -0.66
C SER A 294 -15.92 -4.88 -0.89
N MET A 295 -15.74 -4.43 -2.13
CA MET A 295 -15.43 -3.03 -2.42
C MET A 295 -16.53 -2.07 -1.93
N VAL A 296 -17.77 -2.32 -2.31
CA VAL A 296 -18.89 -1.43 -1.95
C VAL A 296 -19.13 -1.40 -0.43
N PRO A 297 -19.29 -2.53 0.26
CA PRO A 297 -19.40 -2.54 1.72
C PRO A 297 -18.21 -1.87 2.42
N SER A 298 -16.98 -2.04 1.93
CA SER A 298 -15.79 -1.43 2.54
C SER A 298 -15.86 0.11 2.58
N ILE A 299 -16.42 0.76 1.56
CA ILE A 299 -16.62 2.21 1.54
C ILE A 299 -17.60 2.64 2.65
N PHE A 300 -18.70 1.92 2.82
CA PHE A 300 -19.67 2.20 3.90
C PHE A 300 -19.03 2.00 5.28
N PHE A 301 -18.25 0.94 5.47
CA PHE A 301 -17.52 0.70 6.71
C PHE A 301 -16.47 1.79 6.97
N ALA A 302 -15.75 2.27 5.95
CA ALA A 302 -14.79 3.37 6.08
C ALA A 302 -15.49 4.65 6.56
N ALA A 303 -16.64 5.00 5.96
CA ALA A 303 -17.43 6.17 6.37
C ALA A 303 -17.98 6.02 7.80
N PHE A 304 -18.43 4.82 8.16
CA PHE A 304 -18.88 4.51 9.53
C PHE A 304 -17.73 4.60 10.52
N GLY A 305 -16.56 4.05 10.20
CA GLY A 305 -15.33 4.15 10.98
C GLY A 305 -14.92 5.61 11.21
N ALA A 306 -14.92 6.44 10.16
CA ALA A 306 -14.63 7.87 10.27
C ALA A 306 -15.60 8.59 11.22
N LYS A 307 -16.90 8.32 11.11
CA LYS A 307 -17.91 8.89 12.02
C LYS A 307 -17.72 8.44 13.47
N TYR A 308 -17.34 7.18 13.67
CA TYR A 308 -17.04 6.63 15.00
C TYR A 308 -15.82 7.32 15.62
N VAL A 309 -14.71 7.44 14.86
CA VAL A 309 -13.49 8.14 15.28
C VAL A 309 -13.76 9.59 15.63
N GLY A 310 -14.52 10.31 14.82
CA GLY A 310 -14.91 11.71 15.11
C GLY A 310 -15.66 11.86 16.44
N LYS A 311 -16.48 10.85 16.82
CA LYS A 311 -17.22 10.88 18.08
C LYS A 311 -16.41 10.39 19.29
N LYS A 312 -15.62 9.34 19.15
CA LYS A 312 -14.97 8.62 20.26
C LYS A 312 -13.45 8.84 20.35
N GLY A 313 -12.84 9.43 19.32
CA GLY A 313 -11.40 9.61 19.18
C GLY A 313 -10.71 8.44 18.49
N SER A 314 -9.54 8.69 17.89
CA SER A 314 -8.78 7.76 17.08
C SER A 314 -8.29 6.53 17.86
N LYS A 315 -7.77 6.71 19.08
CA LYS A 315 -7.36 5.62 19.97
C LYS A 315 -8.51 4.62 20.26
N LYS A 316 -9.68 5.14 20.66
CA LYS A 316 -10.85 4.28 20.91
C LYS A 316 -11.34 3.61 19.64
N GLY A 317 -11.21 4.29 18.49
CA GLY A 317 -11.51 3.72 17.18
C GLY A 317 -10.65 2.48 16.91
N ILE A 318 -9.32 2.60 17.02
CA ILE A 318 -8.39 1.48 16.84
C ILE A 318 -8.75 0.32 17.77
N VAL A 319 -8.84 0.55 19.06
CA VAL A 319 -9.13 -0.50 20.05
C VAL A 319 -10.44 -1.24 19.76
N THR A 320 -11.52 -0.50 19.55
CA THR A 320 -12.86 -1.11 19.34
C THR A 320 -12.89 -1.96 18.07
N TRP A 321 -12.38 -1.45 16.95
CA TRP A 321 -12.41 -2.17 15.68
C TRP A 321 -11.44 -3.35 15.67
N THR A 322 -10.31 -3.24 16.38
CA THR A 322 -9.39 -4.36 16.58
C THR A 322 -10.06 -5.49 17.36
N CYS A 323 -10.77 -5.20 18.45
CA CYS A 323 -11.52 -6.22 19.20
C CYS A 323 -12.62 -6.90 18.34
N ILE A 324 -13.33 -6.11 17.51
CA ILE A 324 -14.34 -6.64 16.59
C ILE A 324 -13.68 -7.55 15.55
N SER A 325 -12.55 -7.11 14.94
CA SER A 325 -11.81 -7.93 13.97
C SER A 325 -11.32 -9.24 14.60
N MET A 326 -10.83 -9.22 15.84
CA MET A 326 -10.44 -10.43 16.57
C MET A 326 -11.60 -11.38 16.77
N ALA A 327 -12.78 -10.87 17.16
CA ALA A 327 -13.97 -11.69 17.34
C ALA A 327 -14.42 -12.34 16.03
N ILE A 328 -14.48 -11.57 14.92
CA ILE A 328 -14.85 -12.11 13.61
C ILE A 328 -13.84 -13.17 13.14
N THR A 329 -12.54 -12.90 13.31
CA THR A 329 -11.48 -13.86 12.93
C THR A 329 -11.54 -15.14 13.78
N SER A 330 -11.86 -15.04 15.07
CA SER A 330 -12.08 -16.23 15.89
C SER A 330 -13.24 -17.08 15.37
N VAL A 331 -14.34 -16.44 14.96
CA VAL A 331 -15.47 -17.15 14.33
C VAL A 331 -15.05 -17.77 12.99
N LEU A 332 -14.24 -17.08 12.18
CA LEU A 332 -13.70 -17.64 10.93
C LEU A 332 -12.82 -18.86 11.17
N ILE A 333 -11.94 -18.85 12.17
CA ILE A 333 -11.11 -20.00 12.53
C ILE A 333 -11.99 -21.18 12.93
N LEU A 334 -12.96 -20.97 13.81
CA LEU A 334 -13.91 -22.02 14.22
C LEU A 334 -14.71 -22.55 13.01
N PHE A 335 -15.14 -21.64 12.12
CA PHE A 335 -15.84 -22.04 10.89
C PHE A 335 -14.98 -22.97 10.03
N PHE A 336 -13.69 -22.66 9.82
CA PHE A 336 -12.79 -23.55 9.07
C PHE A 336 -12.54 -24.89 9.76
N ILE A 337 -12.48 -24.94 11.08
CA ILE A 337 -12.26 -26.17 11.86
C ILE A 337 -13.45 -27.11 11.75
N PHE A 338 -14.68 -26.58 11.79
CA PHE A 338 -15.89 -27.39 11.82
C PHE A 338 -16.55 -27.61 10.44
N THR A 339 -16.03 -26.99 9.38
CA THR A 339 -16.62 -27.05 8.04
C THR A 339 -15.66 -27.73 7.06
N ASP A 340 -16.19 -28.56 6.15
CA ASP A 340 -15.43 -29.03 5.01
C ASP A 340 -15.09 -27.87 4.07
N THR A 341 -13.81 -27.54 4.00
CA THR A 341 -13.29 -26.38 3.24
C THR A 341 -13.60 -26.46 1.75
N ARG A 342 -13.71 -27.67 1.18
CA ARG A 342 -14.04 -27.88 -0.23
C ARG A 342 -15.47 -27.45 -0.57
N GLN A 343 -16.40 -27.54 0.37
CA GLN A 343 -17.76 -27.06 0.18
C GLN A 343 -17.86 -25.55 0.09
N ILE A 344 -16.89 -24.81 0.63
CA ILE A 344 -16.78 -23.35 0.48
C ILE A 344 -16.57 -22.97 -0.99
N GLY A 345 -15.83 -23.79 -1.76
CA GLY A 345 -15.57 -23.58 -3.19
C GLY A 345 -16.77 -23.83 -4.10
N VAL A 346 -17.82 -24.49 -3.62
CA VAL A 346 -19.01 -24.83 -4.38
C VAL A 346 -19.96 -23.63 -4.45
N MET A 347 -20.23 -23.16 -5.66
CA MET A 347 -21.11 -22.01 -5.91
C MET A 347 -22.51 -22.24 -5.33
N GLY A 348 -23.00 -21.28 -4.53
CA GLY A 348 -24.33 -21.31 -3.93
C GLY A 348 -24.46 -22.21 -2.70
N SER A 349 -23.40 -22.85 -2.23
CA SER A 349 -23.42 -23.63 -0.97
C SER A 349 -23.65 -22.71 0.23
N TRP A 350 -24.30 -23.22 1.27
CA TRP A 350 -24.46 -22.49 2.53
C TRP A 350 -23.11 -22.08 3.13
N ASN A 351 -22.12 -22.97 3.03
CA ASN A 351 -20.77 -22.72 3.53
C ASN A 351 -20.08 -21.57 2.78
N MET A 352 -20.27 -21.45 1.47
CA MET A 352 -19.79 -20.31 0.69
C MET A 352 -20.43 -19.00 1.16
N ILE A 353 -21.75 -18.99 1.37
CA ILE A 353 -22.47 -17.79 1.80
C ILE A 353 -21.97 -17.31 3.16
N VAL A 354 -21.82 -18.22 4.13
CA VAL A 354 -21.30 -17.90 5.47
C VAL A 354 -19.87 -17.39 5.39
N TYR A 355 -19.02 -18.04 4.61
CA TYR A 355 -17.62 -17.60 4.39
C TYR A 355 -17.54 -16.19 3.78
N VAL A 356 -18.36 -15.93 2.75
CA VAL A 356 -18.46 -14.61 2.11
C VAL A 356 -18.88 -13.55 3.13
N LEU A 357 -19.93 -13.79 3.90
CA LEU A 357 -20.43 -12.84 4.90
C LEU A 357 -19.38 -12.55 5.99
N LEU A 358 -18.74 -13.58 6.53
CA LEU A 358 -17.68 -13.39 7.53
C LEU A 358 -16.48 -12.63 6.98
N THR A 359 -16.09 -12.92 5.74
CA THR A 359 -14.98 -12.22 5.07
C THR A 359 -15.33 -10.76 4.77
N LEU A 360 -16.57 -10.46 4.39
CA LEU A 360 -17.04 -9.09 4.19
C LEU A 360 -17.01 -8.29 5.50
N LEU A 361 -17.48 -8.88 6.60
CA LEU A 361 -17.42 -8.25 7.92
C LEU A 361 -15.97 -8.02 8.37
N GLN A 362 -15.08 -8.99 8.11
CA GLN A 362 -13.65 -8.88 8.41
C GLN A 362 -13.01 -7.73 7.62
N ASN A 363 -13.23 -7.67 6.32
CA ASN A 363 -12.71 -6.59 5.47
C ASN A 363 -13.27 -5.22 5.87
N GLY A 364 -14.56 -5.16 6.21
CA GLY A 364 -15.22 -3.94 6.70
C GLY A 364 -14.61 -3.45 8.01
N SER A 365 -14.38 -4.33 8.98
CA SER A 365 -13.76 -3.95 10.25
C SER A 365 -12.31 -3.51 10.07
N ASN A 366 -11.54 -4.13 9.17
CA ASN A 366 -10.20 -3.71 8.79
C ASN A 366 -10.18 -2.30 8.17
N MET A 367 -11.19 -1.96 7.36
CA MET A 367 -11.32 -0.59 6.81
C MET A 367 -11.57 0.45 7.91
N CYS A 368 -12.33 0.09 8.95
CA CYS A 368 -12.52 0.96 10.12
C CYS A 368 -11.21 1.14 10.91
N ILE A 369 -10.38 0.09 11.06
CA ILE A 369 -9.05 0.18 11.65
C ILE A 369 -8.16 1.11 10.83
N THR A 370 -8.11 0.94 9.52
CA THR A 370 -7.31 1.77 8.60
C THR A 370 -7.70 3.25 8.70
N THR A 371 -9.01 3.55 8.72
CA THR A 371 -9.52 4.91 8.90
C THR A 371 -9.11 5.50 10.25
N SER A 372 -9.17 4.69 11.30
CA SER A 372 -8.76 5.08 12.65
C SER A 372 -7.25 5.36 12.73
N ASN A 373 -6.44 4.53 12.08
CA ASN A 373 -4.98 4.68 11.98
C ASN A 373 -4.57 5.96 11.24
N THR A 374 -5.27 6.29 10.15
CA THR A 374 -5.02 7.54 9.41
C THR A 374 -5.28 8.77 10.29
N SER A 375 -6.38 8.77 11.03
CA SER A 375 -6.70 9.85 11.98
C SER A 375 -5.70 9.93 13.12
N TYR A 376 -5.26 8.78 13.65
CA TYR A 376 -4.29 8.72 14.73
C TYR A 376 -2.90 9.24 14.32
N MET A 377 -2.48 9.01 13.07
CA MET A 377 -1.24 9.59 12.55
C MET A 377 -1.28 11.12 12.54
N ALA A 378 -2.42 11.71 12.14
CA ALA A 378 -2.60 13.16 12.21
C ALA A 378 -2.53 13.68 13.65
N ASP A 379 -3.20 13.00 14.59
CA ASP A 379 -3.13 13.32 16.03
C ASP A 379 -1.68 13.24 16.57
N THR A 380 -0.88 12.29 16.08
CA THR A 380 0.53 12.11 16.46
C THR A 380 1.41 13.26 15.96
N ILE A 381 1.13 13.79 14.76
CA ILE A 381 1.83 14.97 14.21
C ILE A 381 1.52 16.22 15.04
N ASP A 382 0.26 16.41 15.43
CA ASP A 382 -0.15 17.53 16.27
C ASP A 382 0.45 17.43 17.69
N TYR A 383 0.52 16.20 18.23
CA TYR A 383 1.21 15.96 19.50
C TYR A 383 2.70 16.32 19.43
N GLU A 384 3.38 16.02 18.31
CA GLU A 384 4.77 16.41 18.11
C GLU A 384 4.95 17.91 18.04
N LEU A 385 4.04 18.61 17.38
CA LEU A 385 4.02 20.09 17.36
C LEU A 385 3.88 20.67 18.77
N ASP A 386 2.98 20.13 19.59
CA ASP A 386 2.83 20.57 20.98
C ASP A 386 4.08 20.28 21.81
N ARG A 387 4.70 19.10 21.65
CA ARG A 387 5.87 18.65 22.39
C ARG A 387 7.12 19.47 22.05
N SER A 388 7.46 19.56 20.75
CA SER A 388 8.75 20.11 20.29
C SER A 388 8.65 21.58 19.86
N GLY A 389 7.44 22.13 19.68
CA GLY A 389 7.22 23.45 19.09
C GLY A 389 7.52 23.53 17.59
N ARG A 390 7.97 22.42 16.96
CA ARG A 390 8.33 22.37 15.54
C ARG A 390 7.25 21.62 14.75
N TYR A 391 6.75 22.22 13.68
CA TYR A 391 5.83 21.54 12.76
C TYR A 391 6.63 20.71 11.74
N ILE A 392 6.86 19.44 12.04
CA ILE A 392 7.69 18.51 11.27
C ILE A 392 6.94 17.25 10.83
N PRO A 393 5.79 17.37 10.12
CA PRO A 393 4.97 16.23 9.73
C PRO A 393 5.74 15.22 8.87
N ALA A 394 6.65 15.69 8.01
CA ALA A 394 7.44 14.84 7.15
C ALA A 394 8.44 13.97 7.95
N VAL A 395 8.98 14.48 9.06
CA VAL A 395 9.87 13.70 9.94
C VAL A 395 9.08 12.61 10.65
N VAL A 396 7.91 12.95 11.22
CA VAL A 396 7.06 12.00 11.94
C VAL A 396 6.57 10.87 11.02
N SER A 397 6.00 11.22 9.87
CA SER A 397 5.51 10.24 8.91
C SER A 397 6.63 9.45 8.24
N GLY A 398 7.78 10.08 7.96
CA GLY A 398 8.95 9.44 7.40
C GLY A 398 9.60 8.44 8.37
N THR A 399 9.65 8.76 9.66
CA THR A 399 10.12 7.84 10.71
C THR A 399 9.26 6.58 10.75
N TYR A 400 7.92 6.76 10.72
CA TYR A 400 7.02 5.63 10.65
C TYR A 400 7.23 4.80 9.36
N SER A 401 7.28 5.45 8.20
CA SER A 401 7.42 4.77 6.90
C SER A 401 8.71 3.95 6.81
N LEU A 402 9.83 4.46 7.34
CA LEU A 402 11.09 3.74 7.38
C LEU A 402 10.97 2.44 8.19
N ILE A 403 10.41 2.53 9.40
CA ILE A 403 10.26 1.37 10.28
C ILE A 403 9.23 0.38 9.72
N ASP A 404 8.14 0.88 9.14
CA ASP A 404 7.12 0.06 8.47
C ASP A 404 7.72 -0.78 7.33
N LYS A 405 8.54 -0.17 6.47
CA LYS A 405 9.26 -0.88 5.40
C LYS A 405 10.21 -1.95 5.94
N LEU A 406 10.97 -1.65 6.99
CA LEU A 406 11.88 -2.61 7.61
C LEU A 406 11.12 -3.82 8.21
N ILE A 407 10.05 -3.58 8.95
CA ILE A 407 9.25 -4.65 9.56
C ILE A 407 8.52 -5.47 8.49
N THR A 408 7.89 -4.81 7.52
CA THR A 408 7.13 -5.52 6.47
C THR A 408 8.01 -6.24 5.47
N SER A 409 9.31 -5.91 5.39
CA SER A 409 10.28 -6.65 4.57
C SER A 409 10.40 -8.12 4.96
N VAL A 410 10.16 -8.44 6.25
CA VAL A 410 10.25 -9.81 6.78
C VAL A 410 9.07 -10.69 6.31
N ALA A 411 8.01 -10.09 5.76
CA ALA A 411 6.80 -10.82 5.36
C ALA A 411 7.06 -11.95 4.36
N ALA A 412 7.95 -11.73 3.39
CA ALA A 412 8.30 -12.74 2.42
C ALA A 412 9.02 -13.94 3.06
N VAL A 413 9.91 -13.69 4.03
CA VAL A 413 10.63 -14.74 4.77
C VAL A 413 9.65 -15.57 5.60
N ILE A 414 8.70 -14.93 6.26
CA ILE A 414 7.67 -15.66 7.04
C ILE A 414 6.84 -16.55 6.12
N ALA A 415 6.36 -16.02 4.98
CA ALA A 415 5.52 -16.79 4.05
C ALA A 415 6.28 -17.96 3.41
N THR A 416 7.51 -17.72 2.93
CA THR A 416 8.32 -18.78 2.30
C THR A 416 8.87 -19.77 3.33
N GLY A 417 9.25 -19.30 4.53
CA GLY A 417 9.67 -20.15 5.63
C GLY A 417 8.57 -21.12 6.08
N ALA A 418 7.33 -20.65 6.15
CA ALA A 418 6.20 -21.49 6.50
C ALA A 418 5.95 -22.64 5.51
N VAL A 419 6.03 -22.36 4.22
CA VAL A 419 5.88 -23.45 3.20
C VAL A 419 7.10 -24.34 3.14
N ALA A 420 8.29 -23.83 3.43
CA ALA A 420 9.49 -24.69 3.56
C ALA A 420 9.37 -25.70 4.71
N ILE A 421 8.77 -25.32 5.84
CA ILE A 421 8.46 -26.22 6.97
C ILE A 421 7.49 -27.35 6.53
N LEU A 422 6.58 -27.06 5.59
CA LEU A 422 5.66 -28.05 5.03
C LEU A 422 6.32 -29.01 4.02
N GLY A 423 7.61 -28.84 3.74
CA GLY A 423 8.36 -29.67 2.80
C GLY A 423 8.50 -29.08 1.39
N TYR A 424 7.96 -27.90 1.13
CA TYR A 424 8.15 -27.17 -0.13
C TYR A 424 9.53 -26.49 -0.16
N THR A 425 10.60 -27.26 -0.33
CA THR A 425 11.98 -26.75 -0.28
C THR A 425 12.48 -26.23 -1.63
N THR A 426 12.10 -26.90 -2.72
CA THR A 426 12.53 -26.60 -4.10
C THR A 426 11.38 -26.17 -5.02
N THR A 427 10.15 -26.41 -4.61
CA THR A 427 8.94 -26.07 -5.36
C THR A 427 8.02 -25.22 -4.49
N MET A 428 7.17 -24.43 -5.12
CA MET A 428 6.14 -23.64 -4.44
C MET A 428 4.79 -24.38 -4.48
N PRO A 429 3.91 -24.19 -3.48
CA PRO A 429 2.57 -24.75 -3.49
C PRO A 429 1.81 -24.42 -4.77
N GLN A 430 1.15 -25.40 -5.36
CA GLN A 430 0.32 -25.25 -6.55
C GLN A 430 -1.16 -25.37 -6.20
N PRO A 431 -2.06 -24.72 -6.96
CA PRO A 431 -3.51 -24.82 -6.73
C PRO A 431 -4.05 -26.26 -6.83
N THR A 432 -3.32 -27.12 -7.56
CA THR A 432 -3.67 -28.53 -7.82
C THR A 432 -3.09 -29.51 -6.80
N ASP A 433 -2.29 -29.03 -5.84
CA ASP A 433 -1.69 -29.89 -4.82
C ASP A 433 -2.76 -30.54 -3.93
N ALA A 434 -2.43 -31.70 -3.41
CA ALA A 434 -3.32 -32.45 -2.53
C ALA A 434 -3.49 -31.73 -1.18
N TYR A 435 -4.71 -31.75 -0.67
CA TYR A 435 -4.99 -31.31 0.69
C TYR A 435 -4.23 -32.17 1.71
N THR A 436 -3.55 -31.50 2.64
CA THR A 436 -2.94 -32.14 3.81
C THR A 436 -3.28 -31.39 5.09
N SER A 437 -3.31 -32.09 6.21
CA SER A 437 -3.55 -31.47 7.53
C SER A 437 -2.48 -30.42 7.85
N GLY A 438 -1.23 -30.61 7.43
CA GLY A 438 -0.15 -29.63 7.59
C GLY A 438 -0.44 -28.32 6.86
N ILE A 439 -0.86 -28.40 5.58
CA ILE A 439 -1.25 -27.22 4.79
C ILE A 439 -2.43 -26.49 5.43
N PHE A 440 -3.42 -27.23 5.92
CA PHE A 440 -4.60 -26.67 6.60
C PHE A 440 -4.19 -25.83 7.81
N TRP A 441 -3.48 -26.42 8.76
CA TRP A 441 -3.10 -25.73 9.99
C TRP A 441 -2.14 -24.57 9.75
N MET A 442 -1.18 -24.72 8.83
CA MET A 442 -0.25 -23.68 8.47
C MET A 442 -0.99 -22.48 7.83
N THR A 443 -1.95 -22.76 6.95
CA THR A 443 -2.75 -21.71 6.31
C THR A 443 -3.57 -20.93 7.34
N LEU A 444 -4.22 -21.63 8.28
CA LEU A 444 -4.96 -20.98 9.36
C LEU A 444 -4.03 -20.15 10.26
N ALA A 445 -2.89 -20.71 10.63
CA ALA A 445 -1.90 -20.02 11.45
C ALA A 445 -1.46 -18.70 10.83
N ILE A 446 -1.12 -18.71 9.54
CA ILE A 446 -0.60 -17.52 8.88
C ILE A 446 -1.71 -16.55 8.49
N LYS A 447 -2.82 -17.04 7.93
CA LYS A 447 -3.88 -16.18 7.39
C LYS A 447 -4.74 -15.54 8.48
N TYR A 448 -4.92 -16.24 9.61
CA TYR A 448 -5.83 -15.81 10.66
C TYR A 448 -5.16 -15.64 12.04
N CYS A 449 -4.32 -16.58 12.50
CA CYS A 449 -3.70 -16.44 13.82
C CYS A 449 -2.60 -15.36 13.84
N LEU A 450 -1.80 -15.21 12.78
CA LEU A 450 -0.78 -14.17 12.72
C LEU A 450 -1.37 -12.75 12.80
N PRO A 451 -2.45 -12.38 12.07
CA PRO A 451 -3.14 -11.11 12.29
C PRO A 451 -3.67 -10.93 13.73
N MET A 452 -4.17 -12.00 14.36
CA MET A 452 -4.62 -11.92 15.76
C MET A 452 -3.47 -11.56 16.70
N LEU A 453 -2.26 -12.10 16.49
CA LEU A 453 -1.07 -11.69 17.24
C LEU A 453 -0.72 -10.22 17.00
N GLY A 454 -0.81 -9.74 15.77
CA GLY A 454 -0.64 -8.32 15.44
C GLY A 454 -1.65 -7.43 16.17
N TRP A 455 -2.91 -7.83 16.22
CA TRP A 455 -3.95 -7.11 16.95
C TRP A 455 -3.77 -7.16 18.46
N LEU A 456 -3.25 -8.24 19.02
CA LEU A 456 -2.87 -8.28 20.44
C LEU A 456 -1.77 -7.26 20.75
N ILE A 457 -0.74 -7.16 19.89
CA ILE A 457 0.30 -6.14 20.01
C ILE A 457 -0.33 -4.74 19.92
N THR A 458 -1.27 -4.54 18.99
CA THR A 458 -2.03 -3.28 18.86
C THR A 458 -2.76 -2.92 20.15
N LEU A 459 -3.48 -3.85 20.75
CA LEU A 459 -4.20 -3.60 22.01
C LEU A 459 -3.24 -3.25 23.15
N MET A 460 -2.14 -4.00 23.29
CA MET A 460 -1.11 -3.73 24.30
C MET A 460 -0.46 -2.34 24.10
N ALA A 461 -0.11 -1.99 22.86
CA ALA A 461 0.45 -0.69 22.52
C ALA A 461 -0.52 0.45 22.83
N MET A 462 -1.81 0.27 22.51
CA MET A 462 -2.83 1.29 22.78
C MET A 462 -3.15 1.44 24.26
N LEU A 463 -3.00 0.40 25.09
CA LEU A 463 -3.12 0.54 26.54
C LEU A 463 -2.06 1.49 27.11
N GLY A 464 -0.83 1.39 26.64
CA GLY A 464 0.28 2.26 27.05
C GLY A 464 0.29 3.66 26.42
N CYS A 465 -0.61 3.94 25.47
CA CYS A 465 -0.64 5.20 24.74
C CYS A 465 -1.35 6.31 25.53
N PRO A 466 -0.72 7.49 25.70
CA PRO A 466 -1.33 8.61 26.41
C PRO A 466 -2.38 9.38 25.62
N LEU A 467 -2.41 9.23 24.27
CA LEU A 467 -3.19 10.07 23.36
C LEU A 467 -4.67 9.66 23.35
N THR A 468 -5.42 10.11 24.37
CA THR A 468 -6.88 9.95 24.41
C THR A 468 -7.57 11.11 23.72
N LYS A 469 -8.90 11.03 23.51
CA LYS A 469 -9.67 12.13 22.94
C LYS A 469 -9.58 13.40 23.81
N GLU A 470 -9.65 13.23 25.13
CA GLU A 470 -9.55 14.31 26.09
C GLU A 470 -8.17 14.97 26.01
N GLU A 471 -7.10 14.19 25.94
CA GLU A 471 -5.74 14.71 25.79
C GLU A 471 -5.55 15.43 24.45
N MET A 472 -6.14 14.94 23.36
CA MET A 472 -6.10 15.66 22.08
C MET A 472 -6.77 17.02 22.13
N VAL A 473 -7.86 17.17 22.87
CA VAL A 473 -8.49 18.48 23.09
C VAL A 473 -7.52 19.42 23.84
N ASN A 474 -6.80 18.92 24.84
CA ASN A 474 -5.80 19.69 25.57
C ASN A 474 -4.62 20.09 24.68
N VAL A 475 -4.11 19.13 23.86
CA VAL A 475 -3.06 19.38 22.86
C VAL A 475 -3.48 20.51 21.91
N GLN A 476 -4.68 20.46 21.35
CA GLN A 476 -5.19 21.48 20.44
C GLN A 476 -5.32 22.84 21.11
N LYS A 477 -5.76 22.90 22.38
CA LYS A 477 -5.79 24.15 23.16
C LYS A 477 -4.39 24.71 23.34
N ARG A 478 -3.42 23.91 23.79
CA ARG A 478 -2.02 24.36 23.96
C ARG A 478 -1.41 24.88 22.65
N ILE A 479 -1.72 24.21 21.51
CA ILE A 479 -1.29 24.67 20.19
C ILE A 479 -1.93 26.02 19.83
N ALA A 480 -3.22 26.19 20.09
CA ALA A 480 -3.93 27.46 19.87
C ALA A 480 -3.32 28.61 20.70
N ASP A 481 -3.13 28.36 22.00
CA ASP A 481 -2.54 29.36 22.91
C ASP A 481 -1.11 29.77 22.46
N LYS A 482 -0.27 28.80 22.03
CA LYS A 482 1.07 29.07 21.47
C LYS A 482 1.00 29.91 20.18
N LYS A 483 0.04 29.65 19.30
CA LYS A 483 -0.16 30.40 18.05
C LYS A 483 -0.62 31.84 18.32
N ASP A 484 -1.50 32.02 19.28
CA ASP A 484 -1.99 33.36 19.68
C ASP A 484 -0.88 34.17 20.33
N ALA A 485 -0.05 33.57 21.20
CA ALA A 485 1.11 34.21 21.79
C ALA A 485 2.11 34.70 20.71
N LEU A 486 2.48 33.84 19.75
CA LEU A 486 3.34 34.19 18.62
C LEU A 486 2.74 35.31 17.75
N ARG A 487 1.42 35.33 17.57
CA ARG A 487 0.73 36.35 16.80
C ARG A 487 0.80 37.70 17.50
N HIS A 488 0.68 37.74 18.84
CA HIS A 488 0.84 38.95 19.63
C HIS A 488 2.27 39.50 19.62
N GLU A 489 3.29 38.62 19.66
CA GLU A 489 4.70 39.01 19.52
C GLU A 489 4.98 39.66 18.16
N VAL A 490 4.54 39.02 17.06
CA VAL A 490 4.74 39.55 15.69
C VAL A 490 4.02 40.90 15.51
N ILE A 491 2.83 41.09 16.09
CA ILE A 491 2.12 42.38 16.05
C ILE A 491 2.87 43.44 16.88
N ALA A 492 3.39 43.08 18.05
CA ALA A 492 4.16 43.98 18.89
C ALA A 492 5.49 44.41 18.24
N GLU A 493 6.19 43.49 17.54
CA GLU A 493 7.39 43.82 16.75
C GLU A 493 7.11 44.74 15.56
N HIS A 494 5.94 44.66 14.94
CA HIS A 494 5.56 45.52 13.82
C HIS A 494 5.04 46.88 14.25
N MET A 495 4.77 47.08 15.54
CA MET A 495 4.33 48.34 16.13
C MET A 495 5.49 49.14 16.77
N GLN A 496 6.69 48.58 16.84
CA GLN A 496 7.95 49.24 17.20
C GLN A 496 8.73 49.66 15.94
#